data_3111eb4dca1ba549b7065154881855f2
#
_entry.id   3111eb4dca1ba549b7065154881855f2
#
_cell.length_a   1.000
_cell.length_b   1.000
_cell.length_c   1.000
_cell.angle_alpha   90.00
_cell.angle_beta   90.00
_cell.angle_gamma   90.00
#
_symmetry.space_group_name_H-M   'P 1'
#
loop_
_entity.id
_entity.type
_entity.pdbx_description
1 polymer ?
#
loop_
_entity_poly.entity_id
_entity_poly.type
_entity_poly.pdbx_seq_one_letter_code
_entity_poly.pdbx_strand_id
1 'polypeptide(L)'
;KVPGVPPKRDNLQATFDPRWEPRTSRTPPTRPVRAAPARCLVIGAGLAGAATAASLARRGWQVQVLDMGDAPAAGASGLPVGLFAPHLSPDDNVFSRVSRSGVRAMLQQSKALLQDGVDWNPCGVLERRPEQNLGLPAGWEQSPGADWSQAASAPTLQAAGLAQDTPACWHAK
;
A
#
# COMPACT_ATOMS: atom_id res chain seq x y z
N LYS A 1 22.43 -11.56 10.64
CA LYS A 1 22.24 -12.80 9.85
C LYS A 1 22.54 -13.99 10.73
N VAL A 2 21.64 -14.95 10.81
CA VAL A 2 21.86 -16.23 11.52
C VAL A 2 22.24 -17.29 10.48
N PRO A 3 23.41 -17.95 10.62
CA PRO A 3 23.83 -18.99 9.70
C PRO A 3 22.88 -20.20 9.73
N GLY A 4 22.52 -20.72 8.58
CA GLY A 4 21.64 -21.91 8.46
C GLY A 4 22.36 -23.08 7.77
N VAL A 5 21.81 -24.30 7.94
CA VAL A 5 22.27 -25.52 7.23
C VAL A 5 21.69 -25.52 5.82
N PRO A 6 22.39 -26.02 4.77
CA PRO A 6 21.85 -26.11 3.41
C PRO A 6 20.55 -26.93 3.30
N PRO A 7 19.57 -26.50 2.47
CA PRO A 7 19.58 -25.29 1.67
C PRO A 7 19.49 -24.04 2.57
N LYS A 8 20.51 -23.21 2.45
CA LYS A 8 20.73 -22.06 3.34
C LYS A 8 19.65 -21.02 3.10
N ARG A 9 18.85 -20.72 4.14
CA ARG A 9 17.93 -19.59 4.17
C ARG A 9 18.50 -18.54 5.12
N ASP A 10 18.61 -17.30 4.64
CA ASP A 10 18.97 -16.18 5.49
C ASP A 10 17.79 -15.85 6.41
N ASN A 11 18.04 -15.79 7.71
CA ASN A 11 17.10 -15.31 8.71
C ASN A 11 17.59 -13.97 9.26
N LEU A 12 16.67 -13.02 9.38
CA LEU A 12 16.89 -11.78 10.09
C LEU A 12 16.26 -11.90 11.48
N GLN A 13 17.08 -11.82 12.52
CA GLN A 13 16.61 -11.63 13.89
C GLN A 13 16.96 -10.22 14.33
N ALA A 14 16.01 -9.52 14.91
CA ALA A 14 16.18 -8.19 15.44
C ALA A 14 15.37 -8.03 16.73
N THR A 15 15.96 -7.35 17.70
CA THR A 15 15.25 -6.87 18.89
C THR A 15 14.89 -5.43 18.66
N PHE A 16 13.61 -5.10 18.89
CA PHE A 16 13.15 -3.73 18.81
C PHE A 16 13.57 -3.02 20.12
N ASP A 17 14.60 -2.20 20.02
CA ASP A 17 15.14 -1.40 21.13
C ASP A 17 15.20 0.08 20.68
N PRO A 18 14.08 0.81 20.74
CA PRO A 18 14.03 2.19 20.28
C PRO A 18 14.83 3.09 21.22
N ARG A 19 15.67 3.97 20.67
CA ARG A 19 16.41 4.99 21.41
C ARG A 19 15.53 6.14 21.92
N TRP A 20 14.23 6.04 21.77
CA TRP A 20 13.24 7.04 22.16
C TRP A 20 12.16 6.39 23.00
N GLU A 21 11.71 7.10 24.02
CA GLU A 21 10.54 6.68 24.78
C GLU A 21 9.26 7.19 24.10
N PRO A 22 8.23 6.34 23.96
CA PRO A 22 6.94 6.79 23.45
C PRO A 22 6.42 7.88 24.37
N ARG A 23 5.98 9.01 23.81
CA ARG A 23 5.24 10.00 24.59
C ARG A 23 4.06 9.29 25.23
N THR A 24 4.03 9.24 26.55
CA THR A 24 2.91 8.68 27.29
C THR A 24 1.66 9.50 26.97
N SER A 25 0.73 8.88 26.24
CA SER A 25 -0.59 9.47 26.06
C SER A 25 -1.24 9.63 27.44
N ARG A 26 -1.94 10.73 27.67
CA ARG A 26 -2.77 10.90 28.90
C ARG A 26 -3.84 9.81 29.00
N THR A 27 -4.18 9.16 27.91
CA THR A 27 -5.04 7.99 27.86
C THR A 27 -4.15 6.75 27.79
N PRO A 28 -4.19 5.84 28.77
CA PRO A 28 -3.42 4.62 28.70
C PRO A 28 -3.78 3.87 27.40
N PRO A 29 -2.80 3.31 26.67
CA PRO A 29 -3.10 2.54 25.49
C PRO A 29 -4.02 1.40 25.88
N THR A 30 -5.16 1.32 25.23
CA THR A 30 -6.07 0.18 25.38
C THR A 30 -5.26 -1.06 25.01
N ARG A 31 -5.02 -1.96 25.95
CA ARG A 31 -4.32 -3.22 25.63
C ARG A 31 -5.05 -3.89 24.49
N PRO A 32 -4.37 -4.30 23.42
CA PRO A 32 -5.02 -5.06 22.36
C PRO A 32 -5.64 -6.31 22.98
N VAL A 33 -6.95 -6.40 22.90
CA VAL A 33 -7.67 -7.58 23.35
C VAL A 33 -7.28 -8.72 22.41
N ARG A 34 -6.56 -9.71 22.92
CA ARG A 34 -6.34 -10.95 22.18
C ARG A 34 -7.64 -11.72 22.17
N ALA A 35 -8.46 -11.50 21.17
CA ALA A 35 -9.66 -12.28 20.93
C ALA A 35 -9.28 -13.57 20.21
N ALA A 36 -9.80 -14.70 20.69
CA ALA A 36 -9.79 -15.93 19.92
C ALA A 36 -10.67 -15.77 18.67
N PRO A 37 -10.34 -16.46 17.56
CA PRO A 37 -11.20 -16.45 16.38
C PRO A 37 -12.64 -16.85 16.72
N ALA A 38 -13.59 -16.06 16.26
CA ALA A 38 -15.02 -16.22 16.53
C ALA A 38 -15.82 -15.74 15.31
N ARG A 39 -17.09 -15.43 15.46
CA ARG A 39 -17.92 -14.82 14.43
C ARG A 39 -17.67 -13.31 14.40
N CYS A 40 -17.56 -12.74 13.20
CA CYS A 40 -17.51 -11.28 13.03
C CYS A 40 -18.30 -10.84 11.80
N LEU A 41 -18.74 -9.59 11.85
CA LEU A 41 -19.40 -8.91 10.74
C LEU A 41 -18.45 -7.86 10.19
N VAL A 42 -18.36 -7.80 8.87
CA VAL A 42 -17.68 -6.74 8.13
C VAL A 42 -18.75 -5.97 7.34
N ILE A 43 -18.84 -4.68 7.56
CA ILE A 43 -19.80 -3.80 6.88
C ILE A 43 -19.10 -3.15 5.71
N GLY A 44 -19.63 -3.40 4.51
CA GLY A 44 -19.10 -2.95 3.23
C GLY A 44 -18.40 -4.07 2.46
N ALA A 45 -18.83 -4.34 1.23
CA ALA A 45 -18.26 -5.34 0.32
C ALA A 45 -17.39 -4.71 -0.79
N GLY A 46 -16.85 -3.52 -0.56
CA GLY A 46 -15.82 -2.91 -1.41
C GLY A 46 -14.44 -3.48 -1.14
N LEU A 47 -13.40 -2.97 -1.78
CA LEU A 47 -12.00 -3.42 -1.65
C LEU A 47 -11.54 -3.51 -0.19
N ALA A 48 -11.82 -2.51 0.63
CA ALA A 48 -11.43 -2.48 2.03
C ALA A 48 -12.10 -3.58 2.86
N GLY A 49 -13.41 -3.75 2.68
CA GLY A 49 -14.17 -4.80 3.37
C GLY A 49 -13.75 -6.19 2.93
N ALA A 50 -13.57 -6.41 1.63
CA ALA A 50 -13.09 -7.68 1.09
C ALA A 50 -11.70 -8.04 1.62
N ALA A 51 -10.75 -7.09 1.64
CA ALA A 51 -9.42 -7.29 2.19
C ALA A 51 -9.45 -7.62 3.70
N THR A 52 -10.30 -6.91 4.46
CA THR A 52 -10.51 -7.15 5.89
C THR A 52 -11.10 -8.53 6.14
N ALA A 53 -12.17 -8.88 5.42
CA ALA A 53 -12.82 -10.17 5.52
C ALA A 53 -11.87 -11.33 5.19
N ALA A 54 -11.14 -11.23 4.09
CA ALA A 54 -10.14 -12.22 3.69
C ALA A 54 -9.01 -12.35 4.72
N SER A 55 -8.57 -11.25 5.31
CA SER A 55 -7.54 -11.24 6.35
C SER A 55 -8.01 -11.93 7.64
N LEU A 56 -9.23 -11.68 8.05
CA LEU A 56 -9.84 -12.32 9.22
C LEU A 56 -10.12 -13.81 8.98
N ALA A 57 -10.69 -14.16 7.83
CA ALA A 57 -10.96 -15.55 7.47
C ALA A 57 -9.68 -16.40 7.46
N ARG A 58 -8.58 -15.91 6.90
CA ARG A 58 -7.27 -16.58 6.95
C ARG A 58 -6.73 -16.78 8.36
N ARG A 59 -7.24 -16.06 9.35
CA ARG A 59 -6.90 -16.18 10.78
C ARG A 59 -7.90 -17.00 11.57
N GLY A 60 -8.81 -17.71 10.88
CA GLY A 60 -9.78 -18.62 11.49
C GLY A 60 -11.08 -17.97 11.94
N TRP A 61 -11.33 -16.70 11.65
CA TRP A 61 -12.60 -16.05 11.96
C TRP A 61 -13.70 -16.50 11.00
N GLN A 62 -14.91 -16.68 11.51
CA GLN A 62 -16.11 -16.86 10.70
C GLN A 62 -16.64 -15.48 10.33
N VAL A 63 -16.37 -15.08 9.09
CA VAL A 63 -16.66 -13.72 8.62
C VAL A 63 -17.95 -13.70 7.80
N GLN A 64 -18.86 -12.80 8.16
CA GLN A 64 -20.00 -12.43 7.35
C GLN A 64 -19.81 -10.99 6.87
N VAL A 65 -19.97 -10.77 5.56
CA VAL A 65 -19.90 -9.43 4.96
C VAL A 65 -21.31 -8.96 4.66
N LEU A 66 -21.62 -7.74 5.07
CA LEU A 66 -22.88 -7.07 4.77
C LEU A 66 -22.62 -5.82 3.94
N ASP A 67 -23.39 -5.61 2.91
CA ASP A 67 -23.35 -4.40 2.09
C ASP A 67 -24.77 -3.89 1.82
N MET A 68 -24.91 -2.61 1.56
CA MET A 68 -26.19 -2.03 1.19
C MET A 68 -26.53 -2.22 -0.29
N GLY A 69 -25.55 -2.57 -1.11
CA GLY A 69 -25.71 -2.86 -2.53
C GLY A 69 -26.08 -4.32 -2.78
N ASP A 70 -26.65 -4.58 -3.96
CA ASP A 70 -27.12 -5.91 -4.37
C ASP A 70 -25.97 -6.88 -4.75
N ALA A 71 -24.75 -6.35 -4.90
CA ALA A 71 -23.56 -7.11 -5.28
C ALA A 71 -22.30 -6.56 -4.61
N PRO A 72 -21.24 -7.37 -4.46
CA PRO A 72 -19.93 -6.86 -4.06
C PRO A 72 -19.45 -5.77 -5.02
N ALA A 73 -18.71 -4.78 -4.47
CA ALA A 73 -18.19 -3.65 -5.21
C ALA A 73 -19.23 -2.75 -5.88
N ALA A 74 -20.47 -2.72 -5.42
CA ALA A 74 -21.53 -1.89 -5.98
C ALA A 74 -21.29 -0.36 -5.87
N GLY A 75 -20.37 0.07 -5.00
CA GLY A 75 -19.97 1.47 -4.84
C GLY A 75 -18.70 1.84 -5.62
N ALA A 76 -17.87 2.68 -5.01
CA ALA A 76 -16.62 3.18 -5.62
C ALA A 76 -15.64 2.08 -6.07
N SER A 77 -15.69 0.91 -5.46
CA SER A 77 -14.87 -0.24 -5.86
C SER A 77 -15.30 -0.91 -7.17
N GLY A 78 -16.46 -0.56 -7.68
CA GLY A 78 -17.00 -1.07 -8.97
C GLY A 78 -16.70 -0.17 -10.16
N LEU A 79 -15.81 0.83 -10.00
CA LEU A 79 -15.37 1.64 -11.12
C LEU A 79 -14.67 0.79 -12.19
N PRO A 80 -14.84 1.10 -13.48
CA PRO A 80 -14.23 0.34 -14.58
C PRO A 80 -12.72 0.25 -14.50
N VAL A 81 -12.07 1.25 -13.92
CA VAL A 81 -10.62 1.31 -13.73
C VAL A 81 -10.32 1.88 -12.34
N GLY A 82 -9.43 1.23 -11.63
CA GLY A 82 -8.87 1.69 -10.36
C GLY A 82 -7.36 1.86 -10.46
N LEU A 83 -6.83 2.91 -9.85
CA LEU A 83 -5.39 3.12 -9.70
C LEU A 83 -5.00 2.99 -8.24
N PHE A 84 -3.83 2.45 -8.00
CA PHE A 84 -3.19 2.52 -6.70
C PHE A 84 -1.74 2.98 -6.85
N ALA A 85 -1.40 4.01 -6.09
CA ALA A 85 -0.09 4.62 -6.06
C ALA A 85 0.25 5.02 -4.62
N PRO A 86 1.54 5.13 -4.26
CA PRO A 86 1.91 5.62 -2.95
C PRO A 86 1.59 7.12 -2.81
N HIS A 87 1.09 7.52 -1.66
CA HIS A 87 1.04 8.94 -1.32
C HIS A 87 2.45 9.46 -1.04
N LEU A 88 2.75 10.66 -1.52
CA LEU A 88 4.02 11.34 -1.29
C LEU A 88 3.83 12.60 -0.45
N SER A 89 4.75 12.81 0.48
CA SER A 89 4.91 14.07 1.22
C SER A 89 6.39 14.35 1.45
N PRO A 90 6.83 15.62 1.43
CA PRO A 90 8.25 15.97 1.57
C PRO A 90 8.90 15.47 2.87
N ASP A 91 8.10 15.31 3.93
CA ASP A 91 8.52 14.86 5.25
C ASP A 91 8.39 13.35 5.47
N ASP A 92 8.01 12.60 4.43
CA ASP A 92 7.72 11.17 4.51
C ASP A 92 6.85 10.77 5.73
N ASN A 93 5.77 11.48 5.92
CA ASN A 93 4.90 11.34 7.08
C ASN A 93 4.30 9.92 7.22
N VAL A 94 3.60 9.68 8.32
CA VAL A 94 3.00 8.38 8.63
C VAL A 94 2.05 7.92 7.52
N PHE A 95 1.28 8.83 6.94
CA PHE A 95 0.35 8.49 5.86
C PHE A 95 1.08 8.00 4.61
N SER A 96 2.18 8.66 4.21
CA SER A 96 3.03 8.22 3.08
C SER A 96 3.58 6.81 3.31
N ARG A 97 4.06 6.52 4.51
CA ARG A 97 4.60 5.20 4.88
C ARG A 97 3.53 4.11 4.91
N VAL A 98 2.34 4.42 5.43
CA VAL A 98 1.20 3.48 5.45
C VAL A 98 0.69 3.22 4.04
N SER A 99 0.60 4.25 3.19
CA SER A 99 0.17 4.08 1.79
C SER A 99 1.11 3.16 1.00
N ARG A 100 2.43 3.27 1.18
CA ARG A 100 3.39 2.32 0.57
C ARG A 100 3.20 0.89 1.06
N SER A 101 2.86 0.70 2.33
CA SER A 101 2.52 -0.63 2.85
C SER A 101 1.24 -1.18 2.21
N GLY A 102 0.26 -0.31 1.97
CA GLY A 102 -0.97 -0.64 1.24
C GLY A 102 -0.68 -1.04 -0.21
N VAL A 103 0.17 -0.28 -0.92
CA VAL A 103 0.59 -0.61 -2.29
C VAL A 103 1.28 -1.97 -2.34
N ARG A 104 2.21 -2.28 -1.40
CA ARG A 104 2.83 -3.62 -1.33
C ARG A 104 1.81 -4.72 -1.15
N ALA A 105 0.86 -4.55 -0.23
CA ALA A 105 -0.18 -5.53 0.01
C ALA A 105 -1.06 -5.72 -1.24
N MET A 106 -1.40 -4.63 -1.93
CA MET A 106 -2.18 -4.68 -3.16
C MET A 106 -1.45 -5.41 -4.28
N LEU A 107 -0.16 -5.11 -4.50
CA LEU A 107 0.67 -5.80 -5.48
C LEU A 107 0.76 -7.30 -5.20
N GLN A 108 0.90 -7.71 -3.94
CA GLN A 108 0.91 -9.12 -3.56
C GLN A 108 -0.42 -9.81 -3.84
N GLN A 109 -1.54 -9.15 -3.53
CA GLN A 109 -2.87 -9.69 -3.80
C GLN A 109 -3.15 -9.75 -5.31
N SER A 110 -2.79 -8.73 -6.07
CA SER A 110 -2.96 -8.72 -7.52
C SER A 110 -2.19 -9.88 -8.17
N LYS A 111 -0.93 -10.06 -7.81
CA LYS A 111 -0.11 -11.18 -8.32
C LYS A 111 -0.65 -12.57 -7.94
N ALA A 112 -1.34 -12.67 -6.80
CA ALA A 112 -1.87 -13.94 -6.31
C ALA A 112 -3.26 -14.28 -6.87
N LEU A 113 -4.06 -13.29 -7.23
CA LEU A 113 -5.48 -13.45 -7.52
C LEU A 113 -5.89 -13.03 -8.93
N LEU A 114 -5.09 -12.20 -9.60
CA LEU A 114 -5.44 -11.55 -10.86
C LEU A 114 -4.47 -11.95 -11.97
N GLN A 115 -4.96 -11.94 -13.19
CA GLN A 115 -4.16 -12.22 -14.39
C GLN A 115 -3.56 -10.91 -14.91
N ASP A 116 -2.22 -10.89 -15.03
CA ASP A 116 -1.48 -9.77 -15.60
C ASP A 116 -1.89 -9.50 -17.05
N GLY A 117 -2.04 -8.22 -17.40
CA GLY A 117 -2.47 -7.76 -18.71
C GLY A 117 -3.97 -7.96 -19.02
N VAL A 118 -4.74 -8.61 -18.13
CA VAL A 118 -6.18 -8.83 -18.29
C VAL A 118 -6.95 -8.12 -17.18
N ASP A 119 -6.72 -8.53 -15.93
CA ASP A 119 -7.41 -7.99 -14.76
C ASP A 119 -6.69 -6.80 -14.16
N TRP A 120 -5.39 -6.72 -14.33
CA TRP A 120 -4.55 -5.63 -13.84
C TRP A 120 -3.32 -5.45 -14.71
N ASN A 121 -2.65 -4.30 -14.61
CA ASN A 121 -1.42 -4.03 -15.35
C ASN A 121 -0.43 -3.28 -14.45
N PRO A 122 0.76 -3.84 -14.18
CA PRO A 122 1.82 -3.19 -13.40
C PRO A 122 2.62 -2.18 -14.24
N CYS A 123 1.92 -1.30 -14.95
CA CYS A 123 2.54 -0.33 -15.86
C CYS A 123 3.09 0.92 -15.17
N GLY A 124 2.97 1.00 -13.83
CA GLY A 124 3.28 2.23 -13.09
C GLY A 124 2.19 3.29 -13.21
N VAL A 125 2.36 4.38 -12.49
CA VAL A 125 1.42 5.51 -12.47
C VAL A 125 2.16 6.82 -12.67
N LEU A 126 1.70 7.63 -13.61
CA LEU A 126 2.16 9.00 -13.80
C LEU A 126 1.20 9.95 -13.09
N GLU A 127 1.67 10.62 -12.05
CA GLU A 127 0.91 11.61 -11.29
C GLU A 127 1.35 13.01 -11.67
N ARG A 128 0.47 13.76 -12.33
CA ARG A 128 0.71 15.19 -12.60
C ARG A 128 0.55 15.99 -11.32
N ARG A 129 1.51 16.85 -11.03
CA ARG A 129 1.47 17.79 -9.90
C ARG A 129 1.08 19.17 -10.39
N PRO A 130 0.04 19.80 -9.82
CA PRO A 130 -0.35 21.16 -10.20
C PRO A 130 0.67 22.21 -9.76
N GLU A 131 1.42 21.89 -8.70
CA GLU A 131 2.50 22.72 -8.16
C GLU A 131 3.86 22.22 -8.66
N GLN A 132 4.84 23.12 -8.75
CA GLN A 132 6.20 22.75 -9.17
C GLN A 132 6.91 21.83 -8.15
N ASN A 133 6.43 21.78 -6.92
CA ASN A 133 6.97 20.88 -5.90
C ASN A 133 6.42 19.47 -6.07
N LEU A 134 7.27 18.53 -6.43
CA LEU A 134 6.90 17.14 -6.62
C LEU A 134 6.55 16.40 -5.31
N GLY A 135 6.83 16.99 -4.15
CA GLY A 135 6.58 16.37 -2.85
C GLY A 135 7.46 15.15 -2.54
N LEU A 136 8.54 14.96 -3.30
CA LEU A 136 9.50 13.88 -3.03
C LEU A 136 10.28 14.18 -1.75
N PRO A 137 10.42 13.23 -0.83
CA PRO A 137 11.27 13.38 0.34
C PRO A 137 12.74 13.58 -0.04
N ALA A 138 13.50 14.27 0.79
CA ALA A 138 14.94 14.43 0.59
C ALA A 138 15.64 13.06 0.52
N GLY A 139 16.55 12.90 -0.43
CA GLY A 139 17.31 11.67 -0.61
C GLY A 139 16.56 10.58 -1.41
N TRP A 140 15.39 10.88 -1.93
CA TRP A 140 14.62 9.93 -2.76
C TRP A 140 15.13 9.84 -4.21
N GLU A 141 16.14 10.61 -4.56
CA GLU A 141 16.88 10.45 -5.83
C GLU A 141 17.64 9.13 -5.89
N GLN A 142 17.81 8.46 -4.73
CA GLN A 142 18.49 7.19 -4.58
C GLN A 142 17.57 6.12 -4.00
N SER A 143 17.92 4.85 -4.21
CA SER A 143 17.22 3.72 -3.57
C SER A 143 17.36 3.77 -2.04
N PRO A 144 16.31 3.40 -1.30
CA PRO A 144 15.07 2.76 -1.80
C PRO A 144 13.97 3.72 -2.23
N GLY A 145 14.16 5.04 -2.12
CA GLY A 145 13.13 6.03 -2.46
C GLY A 145 12.79 6.02 -3.95
N ALA A 146 13.82 6.09 -4.80
CA ALA A 146 13.68 6.09 -6.26
C ALA A 146 12.96 4.84 -6.81
N ASP A 147 13.03 3.70 -6.12
CA ASP A 147 12.32 2.48 -6.49
C ASP A 147 10.80 2.61 -6.35
N TRP A 148 10.35 3.59 -5.60
CA TRP A 148 8.94 3.88 -5.38
C TRP A 148 8.43 4.97 -6.29
N SER A 149 9.11 6.10 -6.25
CA SER A 149 8.66 7.32 -6.90
C SER A 149 9.83 8.22 -7.22
N GLN A 150 9.80 8.79 -8.40
CA GLN A 150 10.82 9.72 -8.88
C GLN A 150 10.19 10.79 -9.78
N ALA A 151 10.93 11.84 -10.08
CA ALA A 151 10.51 12.79 -11.10
C ALA A 151 10.28 12.06 -12.43
N ALA A 152 9.20 12.40 -13.12
CA ALA A 152 8.92 11.79 -14.42
C ALA A 152 10.00 12.17 -15.44
N SER A 153 10.46 11.20 -16.22
CA SER A 153 11.43 11.45 -17.28
C SER A 153 10.79 12.10 -18.52
N ALA A 154 11.56 12.81 -19.32
CA ALA A 154 11.08 13.41 -20.56
C ALA A 154 10.41 12.37 -21.51
N PRO A 155 10.96 11.16 -21.72
CA PRO A 155 10.26 10.13 -22.48
C PRO A 155 8.92 9.71 -21.89
N THR A 156 8.82 9.63 -20.55
CA THR A 156 7.56 9.29 -19.87
C THR A 156 6.49 10.36 -20.08
N LEU A 157 6.89 11.65 -19.96
CA LEU A 157 6.00 12.77 -20.22
C LEU A 157 5.53 12.81 -21.67
N GLN A 158 6.45 12.61 -22.61
CA GLN A 158 6.14 12.56 -24.04
C GLN A 158 5.16 11.43 -24.38
N ALA A 159 5.38 10.23 -23.82
CA ALA A 159 4.47 9.10 -24.02
C ALA A 159 3.05 9.37 -23.48
N ALA A 160 2.94 10.20 -22.46
CA ALA A 160 1.67 10.66 -21.90
C ALA A 160 1.07 11.88 -22.62
N GLY A 161 1.70 12.38 -23.68
CA GLY A 161 1.25 13.60 -24.39
C GLY A 161 1.43 14.88 -23.60
N LEU A 162 2.33 14.90 -22.62
CA LEU A 162 2.61 16.05 -21.77
C LEU A 162 3.85 16.82 -22.23
N ALA A 163 3.89 18.12 -21.93
CA ALA A 163 5.08 18.94 -22.15
C ALA A 163 6.23 18.48 -21.25
N GLN A 164 7.47 18.64 -21.73
CA GLN A 164 8.66 18.12 -21.03
C GLN A 164 8.93 18.80 -19.67
N ASP A 165 8.40 19.99 -19.47
CA ASP A 165 8.47 20.78 -18.25
C ASP A 165 7.28 20.56 -17.30
N THR A 166 6.38 19.64 -17.65
CA THR A 166 5.22 19.32 -16.80
C THR A 166 5.67 18.68 -15.48
N PRO A 167 5.35 19.31 -14.33
CA PRO A 167 5.66 18.72 -13.04
C PRO A 167 4.87 17.42 -12.83
N ALA A 168 5.58 16.29 -12.76
CA ALA A 168 4.96 15.00 -12.57
C ALA A 168 5.88 14.02 -11.85
N CYS A 169 5.27 13.13 -11.06
CA CYS A 169 5.94 12.00 -10.44
C CYS A 169 5.63 10.71 -11.21
N TRP A 170 6.62 9.88 -11.37
CA TRP A 170 6.46 8.51 -11.82
C TRP A 170 6.55 7.56 -10.64
N HIS A 171 5.50 6.76 -10.43
CA HIS A 171 5.44 5.71 -9.45
C HIS A 171 5.66 4.38 -10.15
N ALA A 172 6.77 3.73 -9.87
CA ALA A 172 7.18 2.48 -10.53
C ALA A 172 6.44 1.24 -9.99
N LYS A 173 5.79 1.38 -8.83
CA LYS A 173 5.06 0.29 -8.14
C LYS A 173 3.70 0.79 -7.73
#